data_8aa19daef6255be53e2bd4c22991284d
#
_entry.id   8aa19daef6255be53e2bd4c22991284d
#
_cell.length_a   1.000
_cell.length_b   1.000
_cell.length_c   1.000
_cell.angle_alpha   90.00
_cell.angle_beta   90.00
_cell.angle_gamma   90.00
#
_symmetry.space_group_name_H-M   'P 1'
#
loop_
_entity.id
_entity.type
_entity.pdbx_description
1 polymer ?
#
loop_
_entity_poly.entity_id
_entity_poly.type
_entity_poly.pdbx_seq_one_letter_code
_entity_poly.pdbx_strand_id
1 'polypeptide(L)'
;MPDLSDRQRDLCSTAPATYDDLRAALVNCTLKPSPQPSHTDTLLDVVGHIFQANGVEVDRVRFRDLEVAPGVYPDMTEHGADADAWPEVWPRIRDAHILVIGTPIWLGEKSSECQKLIERLYGMSSELNDAGQYAFYGRVGGCIVTGNEDGIKHVGMGVLYSLQHLGYTIPPQADAGWIGEAGPGPSYGDVVDGEPVGIDNDFTQRNTTFMAWNLLHLARMLTDAGGIPAHGNQRSAWDAGCRFDYENPEYR
;
A
#
# COMPACT_ATOMS: atom_id res chain seq x y z
N MET A 1 4.48 -15.43 13.98
CA MET A 1 4.75 -14.14 13.34
C MET A 1 6.24 -13.93 13.35
N PRO A 2 6.87 -13.47 12.26
CA PRO A 2 8.29 -13.18 12.29
C PRO A 2 8.55 -12.01 13.24
N ASP A 3 9.38 -12.24 14.25
CA ASP A 3 9.85 -11.17 15.12
C ASP A 3 10.86 -10.28 14.37
N LEU A 4 10.95 -9.02 14.75
CA LEU A 4 12.01 -8.16 14.25
C LEU A 4 13.39 -8.73 14.60
N SER A 5 14.34 -8.63 13.68
CA SER A 5 15.74 -8.94 13.98
C SER A 5 16.32 -7.98 15.03
N ASP A 6 17.43 -8.35 15.68
CA ASP A 6 18.11 -7.47 16.66
C ASP A 6 18.45 -6.11 16.02
N ARG A 7 18.90 -6.11 14.77
CA ARG A 7 19.22 -4.88 14.06
C ARG A 7 17.99 -4.02 13.77
N GLN A 8 16.86 -4.63 13.40
CA GLN A 8 15.60 -3.87 13.20
C GLN A 8 15.12 -3.26 14.52
N ARG A 9 15.21 -4.00 15.64
CA ARG A 9 14.91 -3.47 16.99
C ARG A 9 15.83 -2.31 17.39
N ASP A 10 17.13 -2.44 17.12
CA ASP A 10 18.11 -1.37 17.38
C ASP A 10 17.78 -0.10 16.58
N LEU A 11 17.45 -0.24 15.29
CA LEU A 11 17.03 0.88 14.47
C LEU A 11 15.76 1.55 15.01
N CYS A 12 14.77 0.79 15.47
CA CYS A 12 13.56 1.36 16.07
C CYS A 12 13.86 2.10 17.39
N SER A 13 14.77 1.55 18.22
CA SER A 13 15.16 2.20 19.50
C SER A 13 15.97 3.48 19.32
N THR A 14 16.61 3.66 18.18
CA THR A 14 17.45 4.83 17.84
C THR A 14 16.83 5.71 16.75
N ALA A 15 15.51 5.62 16.58
CA ALA A 15 14.79 6.38 15.56
C ALA A 15 15.06 7.90 15.66
N PRO A 16 15.29 8.59 14.52
CA PRO A 16 15.69 10.01 14.54
C PRO A 16 14.51 10.97 14.78
N ALA A 17 13.28 10.46 14.78
CA ALA A 17 12.05 11.25 14.98
C ALA A 17 10.98 10.41 15.69
N THR A 18 9.90 11.03 16.11
CA THR A 18 8.69 10.37 16.60
C THR A 18 7.68 10.17 15.46
N TYR A 19 6.95 9.05 15.50
CA TYR A 19 5.97 8.68 14.46
C TYR A 19 4.62 8.25 15.07
N ASP A 20 4.40 8.52 16.36
CA ASP A 20 3.26 8.07 17.16
C ASP A 20 1.93 8.74 16.81
N ASP A 21 1.98 9.83 16.05
CA ASP A 21 0.82 10.49 15.45
C ASP A 21 0.49 9.99 14.03
N LEU A 22 1.32 9.10 13.47
CA LEU A 22 1.08 8.53 12.15
C LEU A 22 0.16 7.31 12.23
N ARG A 23 -0.55 7.08 11.13
CA ARG A 23 -1.39 5.90 10.89
C ARG A 23 -0.98 5.22 9.59
N ALA A 24 -1.01 3.90 9.58
CA ALA A 24 -0.71 3.09 8.41
C ALA A 24 -1.83 2.08 8.15
N ALA A 25 -2.24 1.95 6.88
CA ALA A 25 -3.08 0.87 6.40
C ALA A 25 -2.22 -0.15 5.65
N LEU A 26 -2.21 -1.39 6.13
CA LEU A 26 -1.57 -2.52 5.48
C LEU A 26 -2.65 -3.41 4.86
N VAL A 27 -2.75 -3.40 3.54
CA VAL A 27 -3.80 -4.14 2.82
C VAL A 27 -3.21 -5.39 2.18
N ASN A 28 -3.60 -6.55 2.69
CA ASN A 28 -3.22 -7.85 2.14
C ASN A 28 -4.21 -8.28 1.06
N CYS A 29 -3.74 -8.34 -0.19
CA CYS A 29 -4.50 -8.76 -1.36
C CYS A 29 -4.29 -10.23 -1.72
N THR A 30 -4.05 -11.10 -0.73
CA THR A 30 -4.05 -12.55 -0.94
C THR A 30 -5.41 -13.05 -1.43
N LEU A 31 -5.41 -14.12 -2.23
CA LEU A 31 -6.65 -14.81 -2.65
C LEU A 31 -7.21 -15.75 -1.57
N LYS A 32 -6.44 -15.99 -0.49
CA LYS A 32 -6.81 -16.89 0.59
C LYS A 32 -7.64 -16.14 1.63
N PRO A 33 -8.86 -16.60 1.98
CA PRO A 33 -9.62 -16.03 3.09
C PRO A 33 -9.00 -16.39 4.44
N SER A 34 -9.30 -15.62 5.48
CA SER A 34 -8.95 -15.99 6.86
C SER A 34 -9.69 -17.28 7.28
N PRO A 35 -9.08 -18.14 8.10
CA PRO A 35 -7.76 -18.02 8.74
C PRO A 35 -6.61 -18.67 7.95
N GLN A 36 -6.75 -18.91 6.65
CA GLN A 36 -5.70 -19.55 5.85
C GLN A 36 -4.39 -18.74 5.89
N PRO A 37 -3.22 -19.39 6.08
CA PRO A 37 -1.93 -18.71 6.08
C PRO A 37 -1.67 -17.98 4.76
N SER A 38 -1.12 -16.76 4.84
CA SER A 38 -0.73 -15.95 3.69
C SER A 38 0.73 -15.52 3.83
N HIS A 39 1.57 -15.91 2.88
CA HIS A 39 2.98 -15.53 2.87
C HIS A 39 3.15 -14.01 2.65
N THR A 40 2.24 -13.41 1.91
CA THR A 40 2.17 -11.93 1.76
C THR A 40 1.90 -11.26 3.11
N ASP A 41 1.03 -11.83 3.93
CA ASP A 41 0.73 -11.33 5.28
C ASP A 41 1.96 -11.43 6.19
N THR A 42 2.65 -12.58 6.13
CA THR A 42 3.88 -12.81 6.89
C THR A 42 4.97 -11.77 6.58
N LEU A 43 5.10 -11.34 5.32
CA LEU A 43 6.06 -10.29 4.96
C LEU A 43 5.54 -8.88 5.32
N LEU A 44 4.24 -8.63 5.21
CA LEU A 44 3.61 -7.40 5.71
C LEU A 44 3.74 -7.26 7.24
N ASP A 45 3.82 -8.38 7.98
CA ASP A 45 4.04 -8.35 9.43
C ASP A 45 5.36 -7.68 9.79
N VAL A 46 6.42 -7.90 9.02
CA VAL A 46 7.73 -7.24 9.26
C VAL A 46 7.58 -5.72 9.15
N VAL A 47 6.89 -5.23 8.13
CA VAL A 47 6.61 -3.79 7.96
C VAL A 47 5.77 -3.25 9.11
N GLY A 48 4.69 -3.97 9.46
CA GLY A 48 3.79 -3.60 10.54
C GLY A 48 4.49 -3.55 11.90
N HIS A 49 5.38 -4.50 12.18
CA HIS A 49 6.15 -4.52 13.43
C HIS A 49 7.15 -3.36 13.52
N ILE A 50 7.82 -3.00 12.40
CA ILE A 50 8.68 -1.80 12.35
C ILE A 50 7.84 -0.55 12.63
N PHE A 51 6.66 -0.41 12.03
CA PHE A 51 5.77 0.72 12.25
C PHE A 51 5.29 0.78 13.70
N GLN A 52 4.78 -0.32 14.24
CA GLN A 52 4.31 -0.41 15.64
C GLN A 52 5.42 -0.15 16.66
N ALA A 53 6.64 -0.64 16.40
CA ALA A 53 7.80 -0.36 17.26
C ALA A 53 8.19 1.13 17.28
N ASN A 54 7.75 1.91 16.29
CA ASN A 54 7.91 3.36 16.22
C ASN A 54 6.64 4.13 16.64
N GLY A 55 5.64 3.45 17.25
CA GLY A 55 4.43 4.08 17.78
C GLY A 55 3.32 4.31 16.75
N VAL A 56 3.52 3.94 15.47
CA VAL A 56 2.50 4.12 14.42
C VAL A 56 1.30 3.23 14.67
N GLU A 57 0.09 3.79 14.61
CA GLU A 57 -1.15 3.03 14.59
C GLU A 57 -1.26 2.26 13.27
N VAL A 58 -1.34 0.91 13.34
CA VAL A 58 -1.37 0.05 12.15
C VAL A 58 -2.73 -0.63 12.04
N ASP A 59 -3.47 -0.27 11.00
CA ASP A 59 -4.69 -0.97 10.59
C ASP A 59 -4.38 -2.03 9.54
N ARG A 60 -4.86 -3.26 9.77
CA ARG A 60 -4.64 -4.41 8.88
C ARG A 60 -5.94 -4.81 8.21
N VAL A 61 -5.89 -4.89 6.89
CA VAL A 61 -7.02 -5.27 6.06
C VAL A 61 -6.66 -6.49 5.22
N ARG A 62 -7.27 -7.63 5.46
CA ARG A 62 -7.26 -8.74 4.50
C ARG A 62 -8.42 -8.53 3.54
N PHE A 63 -8.10 -8.05 2.33
CA PHE A 63 -9.10 -7.53 1.40
C PHE A 63 -10.07 -8.61 0.92
N ARG A 64 -9.59 -9.87 0.82
CA ARG A 64 -10.40 -11.04 0.46
C ARG A 64 -11.52 -11.38 1.46
N ASP A 65 -11.39 -10.96 2.70
CA ASP A 65 -12.39 -11.24 3.74
C ASP A 65 -13.59 -10.27 3.69
N LEU A 66 -13.50 -9.25 2.85
CA LEU A 66 -14.50 -8.19 2.72
C LEU A 66 -15.31 -8.39 1.43
N GLU A 67 -16.61 -8.20 1.50
CA GLU A 67 -17.50 -8.27 0.35
C GLU A 67 -17.44 -6.97 -0.46
N VAL A 68 -16.25 -6.65 -0.99
CA VAL A 68 -16.05 -5.48 -1.84
C VAL A 68 -16.39 -5.84 -3.29
N ALA A 69 -17.37 -5.16 -3.87
CA ALA A 69 -17.74 -5.34 -5.25
C ALA A 69 -16.65 -4.80 -6.21
N PRO A 70 -16.39 -5.44 -7.36
CA PRO A 70 -15.55 -4.86 -8.41
C PRO A 70 -16.22 -3.63 -9.00
N GLY A 71 -15.42 -2.61 -9.37
CA GLY A 71 -15.93 -1.41 -10.00
C GLY A 71 -15.11 -0.16 -9.67
N VAL A 72 -15.54 0.98 -10.21
CA VAL A 72 -14.83 2.27 -10.15
C VAL A 72 -15.70 3.42 -9.65
N TYR A 73 -16.72 3.11 -8.86
CA TYR A 73 -17.56 4.12 -8.22
C TYR A 73 -17.45 4.03 -6.69
N PRO A 74 -17.76 5.09 -5.95
CA PRO A 74 -17.70 5.09 -4.48
C PRO A 74 -18.55 4.00 -3.83
N ASP A 75 -19.75 3.75 -4.34
CA ASP A 75 -20.64 2.69 -3.89
C ASP A 75 -21.18 1.92 -5.10
N MET A 76 -20.81 0.66 -5.21
CA MET A 76 -21.24 -0.18 -6.33
C MET A 76 -22.66 -0.71 -6.17
N THR A 77 -23.28 -0.59 -5.00
CA THR A 77 -24.71 -0.95 -4.85
C THR A 77 -25.61 0.00 -5.66
N GLU A 78 -25.19 1.23 -5.86
CA GLU A 78 -25.85 2.19 -6.76
C GLU A 78 -25.65 1.87 -8.24
N HIS A 79 -24.76 0.91 -8.54
CA HIS A 79 -24.38 0.49 -9.89
C HIS A 79 -24.61 -1.00 -10.16
N GLY A 80 -25.52 -1.62 -9.39
CA GLY A 80 -26.05 -2.97 -9.66
C GLY A 80 -25.34 -4.10 -8.92
N ALA A 81 -24.47 -3.80 -7.96
CA ALA A 81 -23.97 -4.83 -7.04
C ALA A 81 -25.01 -5.09 -5.92
N ASP A 82 -25.14 -6.34 -5.51
CA ASP A 82 -26.04 -6.71 -4.40
C ASP A 82 -25.54 -6.22 -3.04
N ALA A 83 -24.20 -6.14 -2.87
CA ALA A 83 -23.53 -5.66 -1.67
C ALA A 83 -22.18 -5.03 -2.02
N ASP A 84 -21.72 -4.08 -1.21
CA ASP A 84 -20.41 -3.47 -1.34
C ASP A 84 -19.90 -2.95 0.01
N ALA A 85 -18.88 -3.59 0.57
CA ALA A 85 -18.25 -3.17 1.81
C ALA A 85 -17.27 -1.98 1.64
N TRP A 86 -17.05 -1.51 0.42
CA TRP A 86 -16.06 -0.46 0.16
C TRP A 86 -16.34 0.86 0.90
N PRO A 87 -17.58 1.36 1.01
CA PRO A 87 -17.87 2.57 1.77
C PRO A 87 -17.39 2.53 3.23
N GLU A 88 -17.32 1.33 3.84
CA GLU A 88 -16.81 1.12 5.20
C GLU A 88 -15.27 0.96 5.23
N VAL A 89 -14.68 0.45 4.16
CA VAL A 89 -13.23 0.23 4.03
C VAL A 89 -12.49 1.52 3.69
N TRP A 90 -13.07 2.33 2.81
CA TRP A 90 -12.43 3.53 2.30
C TRP A 90 -11.94 4.51 3.39
N PRO A 91 -12.73 4.87 4.42
CA PRO A 91 -12.26 5.76 5.47
C PRO A 91 -11.00 5.25 6.18
N ARG A 92 -10.85 3.94 6.36
CA ARG A 92 -9.68 3.31 6.99
C ARG A 92 -8.41 3.56 6.17
N ILE A 93 -8.52 3.54 4.84
CA ILE A 93 -7.41 3.78 3.92
C ILE A 93 -7.19 5.29 3.74
N ARG A 94 -8.26 6.06 3.56
CA ARG A 94 -8.21 7.51 3.39
C ARG A 94 -7.52 8.22 4.56
N ASP A 95 -7.82 7.81 5.78
CA ASP A 95 -7.34 8.49 6.98
C ASP A 95 -5.92 8.02 7.40
N ALA A 96 -5.34 7.04 6.70
CA ALA A 96 -3.97 6.61 6.90
C ALA A 96 -2.97 7.53 6.19
N HIS A 97 -1.84 7.83 6.85
CA HIS A 97 -0.71 8.57 6.28
C HIS A 97 0.11 7.68 5.34
N ILE A 98 0.11 6.38 5.59
CA ILE A 98 0.89 5.38 4.85
C ILE A 98 -0.05 4.28 4.37
N LEU A 99 -0.02 3.96 3.08
CA LEU A 99 -0.67 2.78 2.51
C LEU A 99 0.39 1.80 2.01
N VAL A 100 0.37 0.57 2.49
CA VAL A 100 1.19 -0.52 1.94
C VAL A 100 0.29 -1.60 1.38
N ILE A 101 0.39 -1.85 0.08
CA ILE A 101 -0.35 -2.91 -0.60
C ILE A 101 0.52 -4.15 -0.69
N GLY A 102 0.08 -5.23 -0.07
CA GLY A 102 0.71 -6.55 -0.20
C GLY A 102 -0.03 -7.41 -1.21
N THR A 103 0.68 -7.97 -2.19
CA THR A 103 0.07 -8.83 -3.21
C THR A 103 0.93 -10.05 -3.53
N PRO A 104 0.34 -11.24 -3.72
CA PRO A 104 1.02 -12.35 -4.36
C PRO A 104 1.15 -12.11 -5.87
N ILE A 105 2.12 -12.80 -6.50
CA ILE A 105 2.27 -12.88 -7.97
C ILE A 105 1.47 -14.07 -8.49
N TRP A 106 0.76 -13.83 -9.59
CA TRP A 106 0.08 -14.86 -10.39
C TRP A 106 0.33 -14.59 -11.86
N LEU A 107 1.04 -15.50 -12.54
CA LEU A 107 1.41 -15.37 -13.96
C LEU A 107 2.12 -14.05 -14.28
N GLY A 108 3.04 -13.65 -13.41
CA GLY A 108 3.78 -12.39 -13.55
C GLY A 108 3.03 -11.13 -13.15
N GLU A 109 1.75 -11.25 -12.74
CA GLU A 109 0.87 -10.13 -12.42
C GLU A 109 0.47 -10.10 -10.93
N LYS A 110 0.01 -8.95 -10.45
CA LYS A 110 -0.64 -8.81 -9.15
C LYS A 110 -1.94 -9.63 -9.09
N SER A 111 -2.36 -10.01 -7.90
CA SER A 111 -3.62 -10.73 -7.70
C SER A 111 -4.84 -9.94 -8.16
N SER A 112 -5.93 -10.63 -8.46
CA SER A 112 -7.23 -10.01 -8.76
C SER A 112 -7.75 -9.14 -7.61
N GLU A 113 -7.49 -9.52 -6.36
CA GLU A 113 -7.84 -8.70 -5.19
C GLU A 113 -7.05 -7.38 -5.16
N CYS A 114 -5.78 -7.40 -5.56
CA CYS A 114 -4.97 -6.18 -5.68
C CYS A 114 -5.47 -5.29 -6.83
N GLN A 115 -5.81 -5.88 -7.96
CA GLN A 115 -6.38 -5.15 -9.08
C GLN A 115 -7.73 -4.51 -8.69
N LYS A 116 -8.61 -5.25 -8.03
CA LYS A 116 -9.88 -4.75 -7.51
C LYS A 116 -9.66 -3.59 -6.53
N LEU A 117 -8.71 -3.72 -5.58
CA LEU A 117 -8.37 -2.63 -4.67
C LEU A 117 -7.96 -1.36 -5.42
N ILE A 118 -7.09 -1.47 -6.44
CA ILE A 118 -6.65 -0.32 -7.25
C ILE A 118 -7.83 0.33 -7.96
N GLU A 119 -8.74 -0.45 -8.52
CA GLU A 119 -9.95 0.06 -9.18
C GLU A 119 -10.88 0.77 -8.19
N ARG A 120 -11.02 0.23 -6.98
CA ARG A 120 -11.81 0.86 -5.92
C ARG A 120 -11.17 2.18 -5.43
N LEU A 121 -9.84 2.22 -5.30
CA LEU A 121 -9.13 3.47 -5.01
C LEU A 121 -9.33 4.50 -6.14
N TYR A 122 -9.28 4.08 -7.40
CA TYR A 122 -9.57 4.96 -8.52
C TYR A 122 -11.00 5.51 -8.46
N GLY A 123 -11.97 4.71 -8.02
CA GLY A 123 -13.35 5.14 -7.79
C GLY A 123 -13.49 6.33 -6.84
N MET A 124 -12.48 6.58 -5.99
CA MET A 124 -12.44 7.70 -5.05
C MET A 124 -11.67 8.92 -5.58
N SER A 125 -11.25 8.90 -6.85
CA SER A 125 -10.42 9.95 -7.45
C SER A 125 -11.12 11.31 -7.60
N SER A 126 -12.42 11.38 -7.38
CA SER A 126 -13.17 12.64 -7.34
C SER A 126 -13.19 13.30 -5.95
N GLU A 127 -12.83 12.57 -4.90
CA GLU A 127 -12.76 13.13 -3.55
C GLU A 127 -11.58 14.10 -3.43
N LEU A 128 -11.83 15.21 -2.76
CA LEU A 128 -10.83 16.26 -2.53
C LEU A 128 -10.56 16.41 -1.03
N ASN A 129 -9.34 16.80 -0.71
CA ASN A 129 -8.97 17.25 0.62
C ASN A 129 -9.42 18.71 0.85
N ASP A 130 -9.27 19.22 2.07
CA ASP A 130 -9.67 20.60 2.45
C ASP A 130 -8.93 21.68 1.64
N ALA A 131 -7.79 21.36 1.05
CA ALA A 131 -7.02 22.27 0.20
C ALA A 131 -7.46 22.25 -1.28
N GLY A 132 -8.48 21.44 -1.63
CA GLY A 132 -9.00 21.30 -2.99
C GLY A 132 -8.12 20.45 -3.92
N GLN A 133 -7.21 19.67 -3.36
CA GLN A 133 -6.40 18.67 -4.06
C GLN A 133 -7.06 17.29 -3.95
N TYR A 134 -6.60 16.30 -4.74
CA TYR A 134 -7.07 14.92 -4.58
C TYR A 134 -6.84 14.39 -3.16
N ALA A 135 -7.76 13.59 -2.64
CA ALA A 135 -7.76 13.08 -1.26
C ALA A 135 -6.48 12.29 -0.88
N PHE A 136 -5.77 11.78 -1.87
CA PHE A 136 -4.53 11.02 -1.68
C PHE A 136 -3.26 11.88 -1.48
N TYR A 137 -3.34 13.20 -1.75
CA TYR A 137 -2.19 14.09 -1.61
C TYR A 137 -1.74 14.20 -0.15
N GLY A 138 -0.41 14.26 0.05
CA GLY A 138 0.19 14.28 1.38
C GLY A 138 0.32 12.90 2.05
N ARG A 139 -0.05 11.83 1.37
CA ARG A 139 0.09 10.44 1.83
C ARG A 139 1.20 9.73 1.09
N VAL A 140 1.74 8.67 1.68
CA VAL A 140 2.81 7.86 1.07
C VAL A 140 2.34 6.45 0.77
N GLY A 141 2.90 5.86 -0.29
CA GLY A 141 2.54 4.53 -0.76
C GLY A 141 3.72 3.60 -0.93
N GLY A 142 3.52 2.32 -0.60
CA GLY A 142 4.49 1.25 -0.78
C GLY A 142 3.85 -0.07 -1.20
N CYS A 143 4.69 -1.03 -1.59
CA CYS A 143 4.24 -2.32 -2.09
C CYS A 143 5.09 -3.47 -1.56
N ILE A 144 4.42 -4.54 -1.11
CA ILE A 144 5.02 -5.84 -0.77
C ILE A 144 4.56 -6.88 -1.77
N VAL A 145 5.51 -7.64 -2.33
CA VAL A 145 5.23 -8.67 -3.34
C VAL A 145 5.83 -10.02 -2.92
N THR A 146 5.05 -11.07 -2.96
CA THR A 146 5.52 -12.44 -2.71
C THR A 146 5.08 -13.40 -3.80
N GLY A 147 5.91 -14.38 -4.13
CA GLY A 147 5.54 -15.40 -5.12
C GLY A 147 6.63 -16.42 -5.36
N ASN A 148 6.32 -17.41 -6.20
CA ASN A 148 7.21 -18.48 -6.64
C ASN A 148 7.36 -18.46 -8.17
N GLU A 149 7.39 -17.29 -8.77
CA GLU A 149 7.56 -17.08 -10.22
C GLU A 149 8.07 -15.66 -10.50
N ASP A 150 8.61 -15.43 -11.67
CA ASP A 150 9.12 -14.11 -12.09
C ASP A 150 8.01 -13.04 -12.11
N GLY A 151 8.41 -11.78 -12.00
CA GLY A 151 7.50 -10.64 -12.15
C GLY A 151 7.44 -9.68 -10.97
N ILE A 152 8.25 -9.87 -9.92
CA ILE A 152 8.22 -9.00 -8.73
C ILE A 152 8.36 -7.51 -9.10
N LYS A 153 9.27 -7.17 -10.02
CA LYS A 153 9.50 -5.78 -10.42
C LYS A 153 8.39 -5.25 -11.32
N HIS A 154 7.82 -6.09 -12.19
CA HIS A 154 6.65 -5.74 -12.97
C HIS A 154 5.44 -5.44 -12.08
N VAL A 155 5.15 -6.31 -11.12
CA VAL A 155 4.06 -6.12 -10.16
C VAL A 155 4.28 -4.87 -9.31
N GLY A 156 5.47 -4.73 -8.72
CA GLY A 156 5.83 -3.57 -7.90
C GLY A 156 5.69 -2.26 -8.67
N MET A 157 6.23 -2.19 -9.89
CA MET A 157 6.11 -1.02 -10.78
C MET A 157 4.64 -0.68 -11.07
N GLY A 158 3.81 -1.69 -11.38
CA GLY A 158 2.39 -1.47 -11.68
C GLY A 158 1.60 -0.94 -10.47
N VAL A 159 1.86 -1.48 -9.27
CA VAL A 159 1.21 -1.02 -8.03
C VAL A 159 1.69 0.39 -7.66
N LEU A 160 3.00 0.65 -7.66
CA LEU A 160 3.54 1.95 -7.31
C LEU A 160 3.14 3.04 -8.30
N TYR A 161 3.08 2.73 -9.60
CA TYR A 161 2.57 3.66 -10.60
C TYR A 161 1.10 4.00 -10.36
N SER A 162 0.27 3.00 -10.03
CA SER A 162 -1.15 3.22 -9.72
C SER A 162 -1.32 4.15 -8.51
N LEU A 163 -0.56 3.90 -7.44
CA LEU A 163 -0.58 4.75 -6.25
C LEU A 163 -0.11 6.19 -6.56
N GLN A 164 0.99 6.33 -7.30
CA GLN A 164 1.51 7.64 -7.69
C GLN A 164 0.51 8.40 -8.57
N HIS A 165 -0.13 7.71 -9.53
CA HIS A 165 -1.14 8.33 -10.40
C HIS A 165 -2.36 8.82 -9.62
N LEU A 166 -2.76 8.12 -8.56
CA LEU A 166 -3.85 8.54 -7.66
C LEU A 166 -3.49 9.78 -6.82
N GLY A 167 -2.20 10.00 -6.56
CA GLY A 167 -1.73 11.15 -5.77
C GLY A 167 -0.91 10.80 -4.54
N TYR A 168 -0.63 9.52 -4.29
CA TYR A 168 0.32 9.13 -3.25
C TYR A 168 1.74 9.55 -3.62
N THR A 169 2.50 10.00 -2.63
CA THR A 169 3.94 10.22 -2.79
C THR A 169 4.69 8.90 -2.60
N ILE A 170 5.56 8.55 -3.54
CA ILE A 170 6.31 7.30 -3.52
C ILE A 170 7.75 7.58 -3.09
N PRO A 171 8.21 7.07 -1.93
CA PRO A 171 9.59 7.24 -1.49
C PRO A 171 10.57 6.41 -2.31
N PRO A 172 11.89 6.63 -2.16
CA PRO A 172 12.89 5.71 -2.70
C PRO A 172 12.67 4.29 -2.19
N GLN A 173 12.90 3.28 -3.05
CA GLN A 173 12.79 1.86 -2.70
C GLN A 173 11.45 1.50 -2.04
N ALA A 174 10.36 1.99 -2.58
CA ALA A 174 9.01 1.81 -2.05
C ALA A 174 8.43 0.41 -2.31
N ASP A 175 9.20 -0.49 -2.91
CA ASP A 175 8.83 -1.90 -3.08
C ASP A 175 9.82 -2.83 -2.37
N ALA A 176 9.28 -3.87 -1.76
CA ALA A 176 10.06 -4.98 -1.26
C ALA A 176 9.32 -6.30 -1.52
N GLY A 177 10.04 -7.40 -1.49
CA GLY A 177 9.38 -8.68 -1.69
C GLY A 177 10.36 -9.85 -1.73
N TRP A 178 9.77 -11.04 -1.89
CA TRP A 178 10.49 -12.30 -1.96
C TRP A 178 9.93 -13.16 -3.11
N ILE A 179 10.83 -13.79 -3.83
CA ILE A 179 10.51 -14.76 -4.88
C ILE A 179 11.22 -16.08 -4.59
N GLY A 180 10.45 -17.16 -4.52
CA GLY A 180 10.96 -18.52 -4.51
C GLY A 180 11.10 -19.10 -5.92
N GLU A 181 11.60 -20.34 -5.97
CA GLU A 181 11.69 -21.11 -7.21
C GLU A 181 10.30 -21.34 -7.81
N ALA A 182 10.18 -21.15 -9.11
CA ALA A 182 8.92 -21.34 -9.83
C ALA A 182 8.45 -22.80 -9.78
N GLY A 183 7.14 -23.00 -9.66
CA GLY A 183 6.52 -24.33 -9.59
C GLY A 183 6.19 -24.73 -8.14
N PRO A 184 6.34 -26.04 -7.78
CA PRO A 184 5.96 -26.55 -6.46
C PRO A 184 6.98 -26.27 -5.35
N GLY A 185 7.90 -25.32 -5.55
CA GLY A 185 8.88 -24.90 -4.55
C GLY A 185 8.25 -24.28 -3.29
N PRO A 186 8.98 -24.26 -2.18
CA PRO A 186 8.50 -23.66 -0.94
C PRO A 186 8.32 -22.14 -1.08
N SER A 187 7.43 -21.59 -0.28
CA SER A 187 7.08 -20.18 -0.27
C SER A 187 7.70 -19.43 0.92
N TYR A 188 7.61 -18.12 0.95
CA TYR A 188 8.29 -17.22 1.90
C TYR A 188 8.19 -17.66 3.37
N GLY A 189 7.01 -18.03 3.82
CA GLY A 189 6.76 -18.41 5.21
C GLY A 189 6.88 -19.92 5.51
N ASP A 190 7.29 -20.73 4.51
CA ASP A 190 7.43 -22.17 4.72
C ASP A 190 8.70 -22.50 5.50
N VAL A 191 8.67 -23.67 6.14
CA VAL A 191 9.80 -24.25 6.85
C VAL A 191 10.13 -25.59 6.18
N VAL A 192 11.37 -25.76 5.73
CA VAL A 192 11.85 -26.99 5.10
C VAL A 192 13.02 -27.52 5.94
N ASP A 193 12.95 -28.77 6.35
CA ASP A 193 13.96 -29.43 7.21
C ASP A 193 14.29 -28.67 8.51
N GLY A 194 13.29 -27.92 9.04
CA GLY A 194 13.43 -27.12 10.27
C GLY A 194 13.96 -25.70 10.05
N GLU A 195 14.33 -25.35 8.81
CA GLU A 195 14.85 -24.03 8.47
C GLU A 195 13.80 -23.18 7.72
N PRO A 196 13.65 -21.88 8.04
CA PRO A 196 12.74 -20.99 7.32
C PRO A 196 13.28 -20.73 5.90
N VAL A 197 12.38 -20.73 4.92
CA VAL A 197 12.76 -20.59 3.51
C VAL A 197 13.08 -19.15 3.12
N GLY A 198 12.26 -18.20 3.51
CA GLY A 198 12.38 -16.81 3.07
C GLY A 198 12.48 -15.78 4.20
N ILE A 199 12.03 -16.15 5.41
CA ILE A 199 11.96 -15.21 6.53
C ILE A 199 13.34 -14.66 6.89
N ASP A 200 14.40 -15.48 6.83
CA ASP A 200 15.78 -15.09 7.14
C ASP A 200 16.58 -14.66 5.90
N ASN A 201 15.92 -14.43 4.77
CA ASN A 201 16.60 -13.99 3.56
C ASN A 201 17.11 -12.54 3.72
N ASP A 202 18.42 -12.35 3.77
CA ASP A 202 19.08 -11.07 4.01
C ASP A 202 18.64 -9.98 3.02
N PHE A 203 18.52 -10.31 1.74
CA PHE A 203 18.14 -9.37 0.70
C PHE A 203 16.70 -8.88 0.90
N THR A 204 15.78 -9.79 1.21
CA THR A 204 14.38 -9.48 1.48
C THR A 204 14.25 -8.64 2.74
N GLN A 205 14.91 -9.03 3.84
CA GLN A 205 14.88 -8.31 5.10
C GLN A 205 15.47 -6.90 4.98
N ARG A 206 16.60 -6.75 4.28
CA ARG A 206 17.19 -5.44 4.00
C ARG A 206 16.24 -4.53 3.24
N ASN A 207 15.67 -5.03 2.14
CA ASN A 207 14.80 -4.21 1.29
C ASN A 207 13.49 -3.85 1.99
N THR A 208 12.92 -4.77 2.76
CA THR A 208 11.72 -4.52 3.57
C THR A 208 11.99 -3.48 4.64
N THR A 209 13.15 -3.56 5.30
CA THR A 209 13.57 -2.57 6.30
C THR A 209 13.75 -1.18 5.66
N PHE A 210 14.44 -1.09 4.52
CA PHE A 210 14.64 0.18 3.81
C PHE A 210 13.31 0.78 3.38
N MET A 211 12.42 -0.02 2.80
CA MET A 211 11.09 0.42 2.41
C MET A 211 10.31 0.97 3.61
N ALA A 212 10.25 0.22 4.71
CA ALA A 212 9.51 0.63 5.91
C ALA A 212 10.02 1.97 6.45
N TRP A 213 11.35 2.14 6.58
CA TRP A 213 11.94 3.39 7.06
C TRP A 213 11.74 4.55 6.09
N ASN A 214 11.88 4.34 4.78
CA ASN A 214 11.63 5.38 3.79
C ASN A 214 10.17 5.86 3.81
N LEU A 215 9.22 4.94 4.03
CA LEU A 215 7.80 5.29 4.21
C LEU A 215 7.58 6.12 5.48
N LEU A 216 8.16 5.73 6.61
CA LEU A 216 8.08 6.49 7.87
C LEU A 216 8.66 7.90 7.72
N HIS A 217 9.87 8.01 7.17
CA HIS A 217 10.53 9.31 7.00
C HIS A 217 9.74 10.24 6.09
N LEU A 218 9.30 9.74 4.93
CA LEU A 218 8.55 10.59 3.99
C LEU A 218 7.18 10.98 4.55
N ALA A 219 6.47 10.05 5.23
CA ALA A 219 5.22 10.37 5.90
C ALA A 219 5.41 11.44 6.98
N ARG A 220 6.47 11.33 7.80
CA ARG A 220 6.81 12.36 8.80
C ARG A 220 7.08 13.71 8.14
N MET A 221 7.93 13.75 7.11
CA MET A 221 8.26 14.98 6.39
C MET A 221 7.01 15.65 5.80
N LEU A 222 6.10 14.87 5.20
CA LEU A 222 4.86 15.41 4.65
C LEU A 222 3.91 15.92 5.73
N THR A 223 3.80 15.20 6.85
CA THR A 223 2.96 15.62 7.98
C THR A 223 3.50 16.91 8.61
N ASP A 224 4.81 17.02 8.83
CA ASP A 224 5.45 18.23 9.36
C ASP A 224 5.30 19.44 8.42
N ALA A 225 5.30 19.20 7.11
CA ALA A 225 5.10 20.23 6.11
C ALA A 225 3.61 20.63 5.90
N GLY A 226 2.67 19.92 6.52
CA GLY A 226 1.23 20.10 6.28
C GLY A 226 0.76 19.55 4.95
N GLY A 227 1.46 18.57 4.37
CA GLY A 227 1.16 17.97 3.08
C GLY A 227 1.91 18.63 1.91
N ILE A 228 1.39 18.40 0.70
CA ILE A 228 1.90 19.05 -0.51
C ILE A 228 1.25 20.43 -0.63
N PRO A 229 2.02 21.52 -0.83
CA PRO A 229 1.47 22.86 -0.96
C PRO A 229 0.39 22.95 -2.06
N ALA A 230 -0.73 23.56 -1.72
CA ALA A 230 -1.87 23.72 -2.63
C ALA A 230 -1.70 24.97 -3.51
N HIS A 231 -0.81 24.87 -4.49
CA HIS A 231 -0.55 25.95 -5.45
C HIS A 231 -0.27 25.36 -6.84
N GLY A 232 -1.14 25.66 -7.80
CA GLY A 232 -1.02 25.15 -9.17
C GLY A 232 -1.43 23.68 -9.38
N ASN A 233 -1.91 23.00 -8.33
CA ASN A 233 -2.26 21.59 -8.29
C ASN A 233 -3.61 21.32 -7.60
N GLN A 234 -4.49 22.35 -7.54
CA GLN A 234 -5.80 22.24 -6.92
C GLN A 234 -6.83 21.85 -7.98
N ARG A 235 -7.42 20.67 -7.84
CA ARG A 235 -8.49 20.20 -8.71
C ARG A 235 -9.72 21.10 -8.60
N SER A 236 -10.03 21.59 -7.40
CA SER A 236 -11.14 22.51 -7.17
C SER A 236 -11.03 23.81 -7.99
N ALA A 237 -9.82 24.35 -8.15
CA ALA A 237 -9.60 25.54 -8.97
C ALA A 237 -9.84 25.24 -10.47
N TRP A 238 -9.43 24.06 -10.93
CA TRP A 238 -9.72 23.61 -12.29
C TRP A 238 -11.22 23.45 -12.53
N ASP A 239 -11.94 22.84 -11.61
CA ASP A 239 -13.38 22.63 -11.69
C ASP A 239 -14.15 23.95 -11.63
N ALA A 240 -13.63 24.95 -10.90
CA ALA A 240 -14.15 26.32 -10.87
C ALA A 240 -13.84 27.15 -12.14
N GLY A 241 -13.18 26.56 -13.13
CA GLY A 241 -12.93 27.17 -14.42
C GLY A 241 -11.52 27.71 -14.65
N CYS A 242 -10.60 27.55 -13.69
CA CYS A 242 -9.19 27.83 -13.94
C CYS A 242 -8.64 26.86 -14.99
N ARG A 243 -8.21 27.40 -16.13
CA ARG A 243 -7.65 26.63 -17.25
C ARG A 243 -6.23 27.08 -17.57
N PHE A 244 -5.54 27.71 -16.59
CA PHE A 244 -4.20 28.30 -16.76
C PHE A 244 -4.12 29.23 -17.99
N ASP A 245 -5.20 29.98 -18.26
CA ASP A 245 -5.36 30.89 -19.40
C ASP A 245 -5.34 30.21 -20.79
N TYR A 246 -5.39 28.89 -20.85
CA TYR A 246 -5.60 28.17 -22.11
C TYR A 246 -7.07 27.92 -22.39
N GLU A 247 -7.46 28.01 -23.66
CA GLU A 247 -8.74 27.49 -24.08
C GLU A 247 -8.82 26.01 -23.73
N ASN A 248 -9.93 25.60 -23.11
CA ASN A 248 -10.12 24.22 -22.75
C ASN A 248 -10.34 23.39 -24.02
N PRO A 249 -9.34 22.64 -24.52
CA PRO A 249 -9.64 21.66 -25.54
C PRO A 249 -10.59 20.64 -24.92
N GLU A 250 -11.61 20.27 -25.64
CA GLU A 250 -12.47 19.17 -25.24
C GLU A 250 -11.65 17.88 -25.24
N TYR A 251 -11.15 17.47 -24.07
CA TYR A 251 -10.64 16.13 -23.87
C TYR A 251 -11.82 15.18 -23.78
N ARG A 252 -11.86 14.27 -24.67
CA ARG A 252 -12.85 13.20 -24.72
C ARG A 252 -12.18 11.85 -24.79
#